data_1cebdcef30f4239adb3126e532ea3c5b
#
_entry.id   1cebdcef30f4239adb3126e532ea3c5b
#
_cell.length_a   1.000
_cell.length_b   1.000
_cell.length_c   1.000
_cell.angle_alpha   90.00
_cell.angle_beta   90.00
_cell.angle_gamma   90.00
#
_symmetry.space_group_name_H-M   'P 1'
#
loop_
_entity.id
_entity.type
_entity.pdbx_description
1 polymer ?
#
loop_
_entity_poly.entity_id
_entity_poly.type
_entity_poly.pdbx_seq_one_letter_code
_entity_poly.pdbx_strand_id
1 'polypeptide(L)'
;MSIAENIKKVLDELPQGVQLVAVSKFHPNEAIEEAYSAGQRVFGESKVQEMTAKYESLPKDIEWHFIGHLQTNKIKYIIPYVALIHGVDSYKLLTEINKQAAKAERTVNCLLQLHIAQEETKFGFSFDECREMLAANEWKQFKNIRICGLMGMA
;
A
#
# COMPACT_ATOMS: atom_id res chain seq x y z
N MET A 1 4.29 -17.10 21.85
CA MET A 1 3.55 -17.58 20.66
C MET A 1 4.38 -17.34 19.42
N SER A 2 4.33 -18.28 18.48
CA SER A 2 5.02 -18.12 17.20
C SER A 2 4.30 -17.11 16.29
N ILE A 3 4.99 -16.67 15.26
CA ILE A 3 4.38 -15.80 14.24
C ILE A 3 3.20 -16.53 13.57
N ALA A 4 3.37 -17.81 13.26
CA ALA A 4 2.30 -18.59 12.64
C ALA A 4 1.06 -18.66 13.52
N GLU A 5 1.24 -18.89 14.82
CA GLU A 5 0.13 -18.93 15.77
C GLU A 5 -0.58 -17.57 15.89
N ASN A 6 0.20 -16.50 15.92
CA ASN A 6 -0.36 -15.14 16.00
C ASN A 6 -1.18 -14.79 14.76
N ILE A 7 -0.69 -15.15 13.58
CA ILE A 7 -1.41 -14.92 12.33
C ILE A 7 -2.73 -15.68 12.34
N LYS A 8 -2.71 -16.95 12.73
CA LYS A 8 -3.92 -17.74 12.80
C LYS A 8 -4.94 -17.12 13.74
N LYS A 9 -4.49 -16.67 14.90
CA LYS A 9 -5.36 -16.04 15.89
C LYS A 9 -6.03 -14.79 15.32
N VAL A 10 -5.26 -13.93 14.64
CA VAL A 10 -5.80 -12.72 14.04
C VAL A 10 -6.81 -13.07 12.95
N LEU A 11 -6.46 -14.01 12.07
CA LEU A 11 -7.36 -14.41 10.98
C LEU A 11 -8.68 -14.98 11.49
N ASP A 12 -8.64 -15.75 12.58
CA ASP A 12 -9.84 -16.32 13.18
C ASP A 12 -10.78 -15.22 13.75
N GLU A 13 -10.21 -14.07 14.12
CA GLU A 13 -10.98 -12.96 14.68
C GLU A 13 -11.52 -11.99 13.62
N LEU A 14 -11.01 -12.06 12.39
CA LEU A 14 -11.42 -11.15 11.32
C LEU A 14 -12.79 -11.55 10.75
N PRO A 15 -13.66 -10.57 10.47
CA PRO A 15 -14.90 -10.83 9.75
C PRO A 15 -14.64 -11.34 8.34
N GLN A 16 -15.61 -12.05 7.80
CA GLN A 16 -15.55 -12.51 6.42
C GLN A 16 -15.41 -11.31 5.46
N GLY A 17 -14.55 -11.45 4.47
CA GLY A 17 -14.33 -10.38 3.48
C GLY A 17 -13.28 -9.36 3.88
N VAL A 18 -12.72 -9.48 5.09
CA VAL A 18 -11.65 -8.59 5.55
C VAL A 18 -10.30 -9.27 5.34
N GLN A 19 -9.39 -8.59 4.66
CA GLN A 19 -8.05 -9.11 4.38
C GLN A 19 -7.06 -8.57 5.39
N LEU A 20 -6.19 -9.47 5.88
CA LEU A 20 -5.09 -9.07 6.75
C LEU A 20 -3.89 -8.64 5.88
N VAL A 21 -3.37 -7.45 6.17
CA VAL A 21 -2.07 -7.03 5.68
C VAL A 21 -1.11 -7.16 6.86
N ALA A 22 -0.17 -8.08 6.76
CA ALA A 22 0.80 -8.28 7.83
C ALA A 22 1.88 -7.20 7.73
N VAL A 23 1.93 -6.30 8.70
CA VAL A 23 2.94 -5.24 8.71
C VAL A 23 4.29 -5.84 9.06
N SER A 24 5.22 -5.79 8.12
CA SER A 24 6.51 -6.47 8.22
C SER A 24 7.70 -5.50 8.31
N LYS A 25 7.45 -4.21 8.38
CA LYS A 25 8.52 -3.22 8.48
C LYS A 25 9.39 -3.50 9.70
N PHE A 26 10.71 -3.36 9.51
CA PHE A 26 11.73 -3.62 10.52
C PHE A 26 11.89 -5.08 10.93
N HIS A 27 11.10 -5.98 10.38
CA HIS A 27 11.25 -7.42 10.65
C HIS A 27 12.19 -8.07 9.63
N PRO A 28 12.98 -9.05 10.07
CA PRO A 28 13.90 -9.71 9.14
C PRO A 28 13.17 -10.66 8.19
N ASN A 29 13.86 -11.08 7.13
CA ASN A 29 13.31 -11.99 6.14
C ASN A 29 12.82 -13.29 6.78
N GLU A 30 13.53 -13.79 7.80
CA GLU A 30 13.16 -15.04 8.49
C GLU A 30 11.77 -14.96 9.11
N ALA A 31 11.40 -13.79 9.66
CA ALA A 31 10.07 -13.59 10.23
C ALA A 31 9.00 -13.61 9.14
N ILE A 32 9.30 -12.99 8.00
CA ILE A 32 8.38 -12.96 6.85
C ILE A 32 8.22 -14.38 6.28
N GLU A 33 9.32 -15.13 6.19
CA GLU A 33 9.28 -16.51 5.70
C GLU A 33 8.44 -17.40 6.61
N GLU A 34 8.50 -17.20 7.94
CA GLU A 34 7.65 -17.94 8.85
C GLU A 34 6.16 -17.62 8.60
N ALA A 35 5.83 -16.35 8.46
CA ALA A 35 4.47 -15.94 8.13
C ALA A 35 4.01 -16.50 6.78
N TYR A 36 4.90 -16.48 5.80
CA TYR A 36 4.62 -17.02 4.46
C TYR A 36 4.34 -18.52 4.52
N SER A 37 5.15 -19.25 5.29
CA SER A 37 4.95 -20.69 5.47
C SER A 37 3.62 -21.03 6.15
N ALA A 38 3.10 -20.08 6.94
CA ALA A 38 1.78 -20.22 7.57
C ALA A 38 0.64 -19.84 6.65
N GLY A 39 0.93 -19.41 5.41
CA GLY A 39 -0.08 -19.08 4.42
C GLY A 39 -0.27 -17.60 4.14
N GLN A 40 0.40 -16.70 4.86
CA GLN A 40 0.25 -15.27 4.64
C GLN A 40 0.95 -14.85 3.34
N ARG A 41 0.25 -14.08 2.51
CA ARG A 41 0.77 -13.63 1.22
C ARG A 41 0.83 -12.11 1.07
N VAL A 42 0.15 -11.37 1.94
CA VAL A 42 0.04 -9.91 1.86
C VAL A 42 0.82 -9.29 2.99
N PHE A 43 1.82 -8.49 2.64
CA PHE A 43 2.71 -7.85 3.62
C PHE A 43 2.78 -6.35 3.36
N GLY A 44 2.92 -5.57 4.43
CA GLY A 44 2.96 -4.11 4.36
C GLY A 44 4.31 -3.56 4.79
N GLU A 45 4.89 -2.69 3.97
CA GLU A 45 6.14 -2.02 4.22
C GLU A 45 5.97 -0.51 4.13
N SER A 46 6.80 0.22 4.85
CA SER A 46 6.70 1.67 4.92
C SER A 46 7.89 2.41 4.29
N LYS A 47 8.94 1.68 3.92
CA LYS A 47 10.14 2.27 3.30
C LYS A 47 10.44 1.57 1.99
N VAL A 48 10.67 2.37 0.96
CA VAL A 48 10.89 1.85 -0.40
C VAL A 48 12.09 0.92 -0.46
N GLN A 49 13.23 1.33 0.14
CA GLN A 49 14.44 0.50 0.09
C GLN A 49 14.24 -0.83 0.80
N GLU A 50 13.60 -0.80 1.96
CA GLU A 50 13.33 -2.02 2.72
C GLU A 50 12.42 -2.96 1.94
N MET A 51 11.35 -2.44 1.35
CA MET A 51 10.41 -3.25 0.58
C MET A 51 11.07 -3.85 -0.66
N THR A 52 11.86 -3.06 -1.37
CA THR A 52 12.53 -3.52 -2.58
C THR A 52 13.53 -4.63 -2.28
N ALA A 53 14.31 -4.49 -1.21
CA ALA A 53 15.27 -5.53 -0.82
C ALA A 53 14.55 -6.84 -0.46
N LYS A 54 13.43 -6.74 0.24
CA LYS A 54 12.62 -7.91 0.60
C LYS A 54 11.99 -8.54 -0.63
N TYR A 55 11.48 -7.71 -1.54
CA TYR A 55 10.93 -8.22 -2.80
C TYR A 55 11.96 -9.04 -3.57
N GLU A 56 13.21 -8.57 -3.62
CA GLU A 56 14.27 -9.27 -4.36
C GLU A 56 14.67 -10.59 -3.70
N SER A 57 14.57 -10.69 -2.37
CA SER A 57 15.06 -11.82 -1.60
C SER A 57 14.01 -12.87 -1.24
N LEU A 58 12.74 -12.54 -1.36
CA LEU A 58 11.63 -13.38 -0.88
C LEU A 58 10.80 -13.91 -2.05
N PRO A 59 9.89 -14.88 -1.80
CA PRO A 59 9.07 -15.45 -2.87
C PRO A 59 8.30 -14.40 -3.67
N LYS A 60 8.16 -14.63 -4.96
CA LYS A 60 7.57 -13.64 -5.88
C LYS A 60 6.03 -13.63 -5.88
N ASP A 61 5.40 -14.57 -5.21
CA ASP A 61 3.95 -14.56 -5.05
C ASP A 61 3.48 -13.80 -3.82
N ILE A 62 4.38 -13.14 -3.12
CA ILE A 62 4.01 -12.20 -2.06
C ILE A 62 3.42 -10.94 -2.71
N GLU A 63 2.29 -10.50 -2.17
CA GLU A 63 1.66 -9.24 -2.56
C GLU A 63 2.16 -8.14 -1.62
N TRP A 64 2.96 -7.23 -2.16
CA TRP A 64 3.55 -6.15 -1.39
C TRP A 64 2.65 -4.92 -1.40
N HIS A 65 2.25 -4.46 -0.22
CA HIS A 65 1.49 -3.24 -0.04
C HIS A 65 2.42 -2.17 0.53
N PHE A 66 2.45 -1.01 -0.12
CA PHE A 66 3.21 0.12 0.43
C PHE A 66 2.27 0.91 1.31
N ILE A 67 2.53 0.92 2.61
CA ILE A 67 1.62 1.50 3.60
C ILE A 67 2.17 2.79 4.22
N GLY A 68 3.39 3.20 3.84
CA GLY A 68 4.01 4.42 4.34
C GLY A 68 3.76 5.63 3.46
N HIS A 69 4.33 6.75 3.85
CA HIS A 69 4.31 7.97 3.04
C HIS A 69 5.27 7.79 1.86
N LEU A 70 4.77 7.97 0.65
CA LEU A 70 5.53 7.73 -0.57
C LEU A 70 6.04 9.05 -1.17
N GLN A 71 7.35 9.18 -1.27
CA GLN A 71 7.99 10.33 -1.93
C GLN A 71 7.98 10.13 -3.44
N THR A 72 7.74 11.22 -4.18
CA THR A 72 7.62 11.13 -5.64
C THR A 72 8.87 10.58 -6.31
N ASN A 73 10.05 10.90 -5.80
CA ASN A 73 11.32 10.41 -6.37
C ASN A 73 11.60 8.94 -6.09
N LYS A 74 10.76 8.28 -5.28
CA LYS A 74 10.92 6.87 -4.94
C LYS A 74 9.92 5.96 -5.64
N ILE A 75 8.90 6.52 -6.26
CA ILE A 75 7.80 5.76 -6.89
C ILE A 75 8.33 4.73 -7.88
N LYS A 76 9.26 5.12 -8.73
CA LYS A 76 9.78 4.26 -9.80
C LYS A 76 10.36 2.93 -9.30
N TYR A 77 10.82 2.89 -8.06
CA TYR A 77 11.46 1.69 -7.52
C TYR A 77 10.45 0.60 -7.12
N ILE A 78 9.22 0.97 -6.82
CA ILE A 78 8.21 0.01 -6.37
C ILE A 78 7.16 -0.31 -7.45
N ILE A 79 7.02 0.55 -8.44
CA ILE A 79 6.00 0.38 -9.48
C ILE A 79 6.07 -0.98 -10.17
N PRO A 80 7.25 -1.55 -10.47
CA PRO A 80 7.27 -2.83 -11.18
C PRO A 80 6.62 -4.00 -10.46
N TYR A 81 6.44 -3.93 -9.14
CA TYR A 81 5.95 -5.09 -8.39
C TYR A 81 4.90 -4.78 -7.33
N VAL A 82 4.71 -3.53 -6.95
CA VAL A 82 3.79 -3.20 -5.85
C VAL A 82 2.36 -3.63 -6.19
N ALA A 83 1.66 -4.23 -5.22
CA ALA A 83 0.29 -4.68 -5.40
C ALA A 83 -0.73 -3.59 -5.06
N LEU A 84 -0.45 -2.76 -4.06
CA LEU A 84 -1.36 -1.70 -3.63
C LEU A 84 -0.58 -0.60 -2.91
N ILE A 85 -0.83 0.64 -3.27
CA ILE A 85 -0.27 1.81 -2.59
C ILE A 85 -1.37 2.42 -1.74
N HIS A 86 -1.19 2.43 -0.41
CA HIS A 86 -2.21 2.87 0.54
C HIS A 86 -2.25 4.37 0.75
N GLY A 87 -1.10 5.03 0.65
CA GLY A 87 -0.95 6.39 1.12
C GLY A 87 -0.97 7.45 0.04
N VAL A 88 -1.91 7.40 -0.89
CA VAL A 88 -2.02 8.46 -1.91
C VAL A 88 -2.73 9.65 -1.28
N ASP A 89 -1.96 10.66 -0.92
CA ASP A 89 -2.42 11.80 -0.12
C ASP A 89 -2.51 13.11 -0.90
N SER A 90 -2.26 13.09 -2.21
CA SER A 90 -2.37 14.28 -3.06
C SER A 90 -2.62 13.89 -4.50
N TYR A 91 -3.21 14.82 -5.25
CA TYR A 91 -3.39 14.65 -6.69
C TYR A 91 -2.05 14.58 -7.41
N LYS A 92 -1.06 15.35 -6.94
CA LYS A 92 0.28 15.32 -7.49
C LYS A 92 0.90 13.93 -7.40
N LEU A 93 0.75 13.28 -6.24
CA LEU A 93 1.29 11.93 -6.05
C LEU A 93 0.57 10.94 -6.96
N LEU A 94 -0.75 11.03 -7.06
CA LEU A 94 -1.54 10.17 -7.94
C LEU A 94 -1.10 10.31 -9.39
N THR A 95 -0.88 11.54 -9.85
CA THR A 95 -0.42 11.83 -11.21
C THR A 95 0.95 11.19 -11.47
N GLU A 96 1.86 11.31 -10.53
CA GLU A 96 3.21 10.76 -10.69
C GLU A 96 3.19 9.23 -10.68
N ILE A 97 2.34 8.62 -9.85
CA ILE A 97 2.16 7.16 -9.86
C ILE A 97 1.67 6.70 -11.23
N ASN A 98 0.67 7.39 -11.78
CA ASN A 98 0.15 7.07 -13.11
C ASN A 98 1.25 7.16 -14.18
N LYS A 99 2.05 8.20 -14.12
CA LYS A 99 3.14 8.41 -15.08
C LYS A 99 4.17 7.27 -15.01
N GLN A 100 4.60 6.92 -13.81
CA GLN A 100 5.59 5.86 -13.65
C GLN A 100 5.01 4.48 -13.99
N ALA A 101 3.75 4.25 -13.65
CA ALA A 101 3.07 3.01 -14.01
C ALA A 101 2.93 2.85 -15.52
N ALA A 102 2.64 3.95 -16.23
CA ALA A 102 2.58 3.95 -17.69
C ALA A 102 3.92 3.55 -18.30
N LYS A 103 5.02 4.08 -17.76
CA LYS A 103 6.36 3.71 -18.22
C LYS A 103 6.67 2.23 -18.01
N ALA A 104 6.14 1.65 -16.95
CA ALA A 104 6.34 0.23 -16.62
C ALA A 104 5.29 -0.67 -17.28
N GLU A 105 4.37 -0.10 -18.05
CA GLU A 105 3.27 -0.82 -18.69
C GLU A 105 2.42 -1.60 -17.69
N ARG A 106 2.14 -1.01 -16.54
CA ARG A 106 1.32 -1.61 -15.48
C ARG A 106 0.16 -0.69 -15.14
N THR A 107 -0.88 -1.28 -14.56
CA THR A 107 -1.93 -0.54 -13.87
C THR A 107 -1.76 -0.80 -12.39
N VAL A 108 -1.56 0.24 -11.60
CA VAL A 108 -1.26 0.15 -10.17
C VAL A 108 -2.48 0.54 -9.34
N ASN A 109 -2.83 -0.32 -8.41
CA ASN A 109 -3.95 -0.07 -7.50
C ASN A 109 -3.55 0.90 -6.40
N CYS A 110 -4.43 1.84 -6.09
CA CYS A 110 -4.18 2.90 -5.11
C CYS A 110 -5.38 3.07 -4.18
N LEU A 111 -5.11 3.47 -2.95
CA LEU A 111 -6.12 3.97 -2.02
C LEU A 111 -5.85 5.45 -1.81
N LEU A 112 -6.90 6.25 -1.70
CA LEU A 112 -6.77 7.67 -1.37
C LEU A 112 -6.73 7.80 0.15
N GLN A 113 -5.66 8.41 0.66
CA GLN A 113 -5.52 8.60 2.10
C GLN A 113 -6.24 9.86 2.55
N LEU A 114 -7.16 9.68 3.49
CA LEU A 114 -7.89 10.79 4.12
C LEU A 114 -7.27 11.12 5.46
N HIS A 115 -7.26 12.42 5.77
CA HIS A 115 -6.82 12.90 7.07
C HIS A 115 -8.00 12.83 8.02
N ILE A 116 -8.04 11.80 8.86
CA ILE A 116 -9.13 11.59 9.83
C ILE A 116 -8.69 11.82 11.26
N ALA A 117 -7.38 11.87 11.53
CA ALA A 117 -6.86 12.15 12.86
C ALA A 117 -6.94 13.64 13.19
N GLN A 118 -7.03 13.99 14.48
CA GLN A 118 -7.10 15.37 14.90
C GLN A 118 -5.73 16.09 14.90
N GLU A 119 -4.66 15.34 14.76
CA GLU A 119 -3.30 15.89 14.75
C GLU A 119 -3.01 16.58 13.42
N GLU A 120 -2.47 17.80 13.49
CA GLU A 120 -2.22 18.61 12.29
C GLU A 120 -1.12 18.07 11.39
N THR A 121 -0.21 17.29 11.93
CA THR A 121 0.97 16.80 11.20
C THR A 121 0.71 15.57 10.34
N LYS A 122 -0.50 15.08 10.30
CA LYS A 122 -0.83 13.88 9.52
C LYS A 122 -1.02 14.21 8.06
N PHE A 123 -0.63 13.26 7.20
CA PHE A 123 -0.85 13.34 5.76
C PHE A 123 -2.29 12.96 5.42
N GLY A 124 -2.73 13.38 4.26
CA GLY A 124 -4.02 12.96 3.74
C GLY A 124 -4.83 14.10 3.15
N PHE A 125 -5.75 13.75 2.28
CA PHE A 125 -6.76 14.67 1.79
C PHE A 125 -7.74 15.00 2.92
N SER A 126 -8.20 16.25 2.97
CA SER A 126 -9.44 16.51 3.71
C SER A 126 -10.60 15.85 2.95
N PHE A 127 -11.74 15.69 3.62
CA PHE A 127 -12.92 15.13 2.94
C PHE A 127 -13.33 16.00 1.75
N ASP A 128 -13.28 17.33 1.90
CA ASP A 128 -13.65 18.24 0.84
C ASP A 128 -12.69 18.17 -0.35
N GLU A 129 -11.38 18.14 -0.08
CA GLU A 129 -10.38 18.00 -1.13
C GLU A 129 -10.58 16.70 -1.93
N CYS A 130 -10.87 15.62 -1.21
CA CYS A 130 -11.12 14.33 -1.85
C CYS A 130 -12.36 14.36 -2.73
N ARG A 131 -13.46 14.94 -2.23
CA ARG A 131 -14.68 15.09 -3.00
C ARG A 131 -14.47 15.93 -4.25
N GLU A 132 -13.77 17.04 -4.11
CA GLU A 132 -13.47 17.94 -5.25
C GLU A 132 -12.64 17.23 -6.31
N MET A 133 -11.62 16.50 -5.89
CA MET A 133 -10.77 15.76 -6.82
C MET A 133 -11.58 14.73 -7.59
N LEU A 134 -12.40 13.95 -6.89
CA LEU A 134 -13.21 12.91 -7.52
C LEU A 134 -14.28 13.50 -8.44
N ALA A 135 -14.88 14.62 -8.05
CA ALA A 135 -15.91 15.29 -8.86
C ALA A 135 -15.35 15.95 -10.11
N ALA A 136 -14.09 16.38 -10.08
CA ALA A 136 -13.47 17.05 -11.22
C ALA A 136 -13.27 16.11 -12.41
N ASN A 137 -13.23 14.81 -12.17
CA ASN A 137 -13.13 13.78 -13.22
C ASN A 137 -11.81 13.77 -14.01
N GLU A 138 -10.87 14.67 -13.72
CA GLU A 138 -9.58 14.68 -14.43
C GLU A 138 -8.79 13.40 -14.23
N TRP A 139 -8.90 12.80 -13.04
CA TRP A 139 -8.22 11.56 -12.70
C TRP A 139 -8.70 10.38 -13.56
N LYS A 140 -9.89 10.47 -14.15
CA LYS A 140 -10.43 9.41 -15.00
C LYS A 140 -9.63 9.22 -16.28
N GLN A 141 -8.82 10.22 -16.66
CA GLN A 141 -7.92 10.12 -17.81
C GLN A 141 -6.69 9.28 -17.51
N PHE A 142 -6.41 9.00 -16.24
CA PHE A 142 -5.26 8.20 -15.84
C PHE A 142 -5.56 6.72 -16.09
N LYS A 143 -4.88 6.14 -17.07
CA LYS A 143 -5.15 4.76 -17.49
C LYS A 143 -4.32 3.72 -16.74
N ASN A 144 -3.32 4.17 -16.00
CA ASN A 144 -2.37 3.27 -15.35
C ASN A 144 -2.45 3.31 -13.83
N ILE A 145 -3.54 3.84 -13.29
CA ILE A 145 -3.88 3.71 -11.87
C ILE A 145 -5.33 3.26 -11.75
N ARG A 146 -5.63 2.62 -10.64
CA ARG A 146 -6.99 2.28 -10.26
C ARG A 146 -7.19 2.71 -8.82
N ILE A 147 -8.17 3.59 -8.61
CA ILE A 147 -8.53 3.98 -7.25
C ILE A 147 -9.47 2.93 -6.71
N CYS A 148 -9.00 2.16 -5.73
CA CYS A 148 -9.74 1.01 -5.19
C CYS A 148 -10.53 1.32 -3.94
N GLY A 149 -10.24 2.45 -3.29
CA GLY A 149 -10.92 2.80 -2.05
C GLY A 149 -10.19 3.88 -1.30
N LEU A 150 -10.45 3.94 -0.01
CA LEU A 150 -9.94 4.97 0.89
C LEU A 150 -9.08 4.34 1.99
N MET A 151 -8.17 5.13 2.53
CA MET A 151 -7.32 4.72 3.63
C MET A 151 -7.37 5.80 4.70
N GLY A 152 -7.42 5.40 5.94
CA GLY A 152 -7.37 6.33 7.06
C GLY A 152 -6.58 5.73 8.20
N MET A 153 -5.86 6.59 8.92
CA MET A 153 -5.11 6.20 10.11
C MET A 153 -5.64 6.96 11.31
N ALA A 154 -5.95 6.22 12.35
CA ALA A 154 -6.41 6.80 13.61
C ALA A 154 -5.27 7.53 14.35
#